data_a1939f9e54a8c1aba7733bbbed2e698f
#
_entry.id   a1939f9e54a8c1aba7733bbbed2e698f
#
_cell.length_a   1.000
_cell.length_b   1.000
_cell.length_c   1.000
_cell.angle_alpha   90.00
_cell.angle_beta   90.00
_cell.angle_gamma   90.00
#
_symmetry.space_group_name_H-M   'P 1'
#
loop_
_entity.id
_entity.type
_entity.pdbx_description
1 polymer ?
#
loop_
_entity_poly.entity_id
_entity_poly.type
_entity_poly.pdbx_seq_one_letter_code
_entity_poly.pdbx_strand_id
1 'polypeptide(L)'
;MSAVTLSLLNILQAGDEVIAGSALFGGTLDLLHDLEAFGIKVHFIPRVEKALIEPFLTDKTRAVFGEIVGNPALNVMDVRETADFLHGKGVPLIVDSTTSTPYLLNPIQYGADVVVHSTSKYINGSGDAISGIIIDSGNFSWSPERYPGMKEYKKYGKFAYLVKLRNGIWRNMGGCLAPMNAYLNIIGMETLGLRMERVCNNAFRLAQALEKLEGVSVNYPLLESSPYHELAEKQLSGKGGAILTIRAGSKERAYKLINHLKYVKIATNIGDVRTLVIHPASTIYIHSTPEAMEEAGVYDDTIRISVG
;
A
#
# COMPACT_ATOMS: atom_id res chain seq x y z
N MET A 1 -0.71 9.81 -4.82
CA MET A 1 -1.46 9.38 -6.02
C MET A 1 -0.62 9.42 -7.31
N SER A 2 0.02 10.53 -7.72
CA SER A 2 0.77 10.58 -8.99
C SER A 2 1.74 9.42 -9.21
N ALA A 3 2.43 8.93 -8.17
CA ALA A 3 3.33 7.79 -8.31
C ALA A 3 2.57 6.50 -8.72
N VAL A 4 1.40 6.23 -8.11
CA VAL A 4 0.57 5.07 -8.49
C VAL A 4 0.05 5.24 -9.91
N THR A 5 -0.56 6.39 -10.24
CA THR A 5 -1.09 6.69 -11.57
C THR A 5 -0.01 6.50 -12.65
N LEU A 6 1.15 7.10 -12.45
CA LEU A 6 2.25 7.06 -13.42
C LEU A 6 2.86 5.67 -13.54
N SER A 7 2.94 4.89 -12.44
CA SER A 7 3.46 3.53 -12.51
C SER A 7 2.58 2.62 -13.34
N LEU A 8 1.26 2.74 -13.24
CA LEU A 8 0.29 1.97 -14.00
C LEU A 8 0.20 2.44 -15.46
N LEU A 9 -0.05 3.72 -15.69
CA LEU A 9 -0.22 4.27 -17.04
C LEU A 9 1.06 4.25 -17.87
N ASN A 10 2.22 4.01 -17.26
CA ASN A 10 3.44 3.76 -18.01
C ASN A 10 3.37 2.50 -18.87
N ILE A 11 2.57 1.52 -18.48
CA ILE A 11 2.48 0.21 -19.15
C ILE A 11 1.07 -0.13 -19.64
N LEU A 12 0.03 0.50 -19.09
CA LEU A 12 -1.36 0.26 -19.47
C LEU A 12 -1.80 1.19 -20.61
N GLN A 13 -2.70 0.67 -21.42
CA GLN A 13 -3.42 1.39 -22.48
C GLN A 13 -4.87 0.92 -22.55
N ALA A 14 -5.72 1.62 -23.29
CA ALA A 14 -7.11 1.22 -23.50
C ALA A 14 -7.20 -0.21 -24.03
N GLY A 15 -8.07 -1.03 -23.44
CA GLY A 15 -8.25 -2.45 -23.71
C GLY A 15 -7.40 -3.39 -22.87
N ASP A 16 -6.46 -2.88 -22.09
CA ASP A 16 -5.68 -3.67 -21.13
C ASP A 16 -6.46 -3.93 -19.84
N GLU A 17 -5.99 -4.91 -19.07
CA GLU A 17 -6.58 -5.30 -17.79
C GLU A 17 -5.53 -5.23 -16.68
N VAL A 18 -5.96 -4.85 -15.48
CA VAL A 18 -5.17 -4.89 -14.24
C VAL A 18 -5.95 -5.66 -13.17
N ILE A 19 -5.25 -6.48 -12.39
CA ILE A 19 -5.83 -7.12 -11.22
C ILE A 19 -5.32 -6.37 -9.98
N ALA A 20 -6.21 -6.00 -9.09
CA ALA A 20 -5.87 -5.22 -7.91
C ALA A 20 -6.53 -5.76 -6.64
N GLY A 21 -5.85 -5.67 -5.51
CA GLY A 21 -6.46 -5.96 -4.22
C GLY A 21 -7.56 -4.96 -3.89
N SER A 22 -8.61 -5.38 -3.15
CA SER A 22 -9.66 -4.45 -2.64
C SER A 22 -9.21 -3.74 -1.36
N ALA A 23 -8.30 -4.33 -0.59
CA ALA A 23 -7.79 -3.75 0.65
C ALA A 23 -6.66 -2.73 0.37
N LEU A 24 -6.99 -1.65 -0.32
CA LEU A 24 -6.09 -0.57 -0.70
C LEU A 24 -6.49 0.74 -0.03
N PHE A 25 -5.57 1.71 -0.04
CA PHE A 25 -5.90 3.09 0.27
C PHE A 25 -7.05 3.61 -0.61
N GLY A 26 -8.05 4.27 -0.01
CA GLY A 26 -9.26 4.70 -0.72
C GLY A 26 -8.99 5.48 -2.01
N GLY A 27 -8.05 6.45 -1.97
CA GLY A 27 -7.69 7.18 -3.20
C GLY A 27 -7.03 6.31 -4.28
N THR A 28 -6.49 5.13 -3.95
CA THR A 28 -6.02 4.17 -4.95
C THR A 28 -7.19 3.41 -5.57
N LEU A 29 -8.20 3.07 -4.77
CA LEU A 29 -9.45 2.48 -5.28
C LEU A 29 -10.15 3.45 -6.23
N ASP A 30 -10.29 4.72 -5.83
CA ASP A 30 -10.89 5.77 -6.67
C ASP A 30 -10.13 5.90 -8.01
N LEU A 31 -8.80 5.95 -7.97
CA LEU A 31 -7.97 5.98 -9.18
C LEU A 31 -8.22 4.77 -10.08
N LEU A 32 -8.28 3.57 -9.51
CA LEU A 32 -8.49 2.34 -10.29
C LEU A 32 -9.87 2.34 -10.97
N HIS A 33 -10.91 2.82 -10.30
CA HIS A 33 -12.23 3.05 -10.92
C HIS A 33 -12.17 4.13 -12.02
N ASP A 34 -11.43 5.23 -11.80
CA ASP A 34 -11.25 6.25 -12.83
C ASP A 34 -10.56 5.71 -14.09
N LEU A 35 -9.65 4.74 -13.95
CA LEU A 35 -8.97 4.09 -15.09
C LEU A 35 -9.95 3.34 -16.01
N GLU A 36 -11.10 2.90 -15.50
CA GLU A 36 -12.14 2.25 -16.33
C GLU A 36 -12.70 3.23 -17.37
N ALA A 37 -12.81 4.52 -17.04
CA ALA A 37 -13.22 5.56 -17.99
C ALA A 37 -12.20 5.75 -19.14
N PHE A 38 -10.95 5.36 -18.94
CA PHE A 38 -9.91 5.34 -19.97
C PHE A 38 -9.82 4.01 -20.73
N GLY A 39 -10.80 3.11 -20.52
CA GLY A 39 -10.88 1.82 -21.20
C GLY A 39 -9.94 0.75 -20.63
N ILE A 40 -9.43 0.92 -19.43
CA ILE A 40 -8.64 -0.07 -18.70
C ILE A 40 -9.59 -0.82 -17.76
N LYS A 41 -9.67 -2.15 -17.92
CA LYS A 41 -10.51 -2.96 -17.05
C LYS A 41 -9.78 -3.31 -15.75
N VAL A 42 -10.45 -3.10 -14.61
CA VAL A 42 -9.92 -3.46 -13.31
C VAL A 42 -10.67 -4.66 -12.73
N HIS A 43 -9.91 -5.67 -12.31
CA HIS A 43 -10.44 -6.83 -11.57
C HIS A 43 -10.04 -6.69 -10.10
N PHE A 44 -11.00 -6.37 -9.24
CA PHE A 44 -10.76 -6.32 -7.81
C PHE A 44 -10.86 -7.71 -7.18
N ILE A 45 -9.88 -8.04 -6.33
CA ILE A 45 -9.83 -9.29 -5.58
C ILE A 45 -9.61 -8.99 -4.09
N PRO A 46 -10.17 -9.76 -3.16
CA PRO A 46 -10.06 -9.46 -1.72
C PRO A 46 -8.63 -9.39 -1.22
N ARG A 47 -7.76 -10.27 -1.73
CA ARG A 47 -6.32 -10.32 -1.39
C ARG A 47 -5.50 -10.68 -2.62
N VAL A 48 -4.31 -10.09 -2.72
CA VAL A 48 -3.36 -10.38 -3.81
C VAL A 48 -2.62 -11.68 -3.47
N GLU A 49 -3.21 -12.79 -3.85
CA GLU A 49 -2.68 -14.15 -3.68
C GLU A 49 -3.00 -15.01 -4.92
N LYS A 50 -2.15 -15.99 -5.20
CA LYS A 50 -2.21 -16.81 -6.42
C LYS A 50 -3.61 -17.34 -6.71
N ALA A 51 -4.28 -17.95 -5.72
CA ALA A 51 -5.59 -18.57 -5.90
C ALA A 51 -6.68 -17.59 -6.34
N LEU A 52 -6.58 -16.33 -5.91
CA LEU A 52 -7.54 -15.29 -6.26
C LEU A 52 -7.16 -14.55 -7.54
N ILE A 53 -5.87 -14.51 -7.90
CA ILE A 53 -5.38 -13.90 -9.15
C ILE A 53 -5.69 -14.78 -10.36
N GLU A 54 -5.43 -16.08 -10.26
CA GLU A 54 -5.44 -17.02 -11.40
C GLU A 54 -6.74 -17.01 -12.21
N PRO A 55 -7.96 -16.93 -11.62
CA PRO A 55 -9.21 -16.88 -12.36
C PRO A 55 -9.40 -15.65 -13.27
N PHE A 56 -8.70 -14.54 -12.96
CA PHE A 56 -8.81 -13.26 -13.68
C PHE A 56 -7.65 -13.01 -14.65
N LEU A 57 -6.66 -13.93 -14.72
CA LEU A 57 -5.56 -13.78 -15.67
C LEU A 57 -6.00 -14.01 -17.10
N THR A 58 -5.76 -13.02 -17.96
CA THR A 58 -6.01 -13.07 -19.40
C THR A 58 -4.77 -12.63 -20.19
N ASP A 59 -4.81 -12.77 -21.51
CA ASP A 59 -3.76 -12.23 -22.38
C ASP A 59 -3.71 -10.69 -22.37
N LYS A 60 -4.74 -10.03 -21.83
CA LYS A 60 -4.82 -8.58 -21.65
C LYS A 60 -4.32 -8.10 -20.30
N THR A 61 -4.12 -8.99 -19.33
CA THR A 61 -3.60 -8.62 -18.00
C THR A 61 -2.18 -8.09 -18.14
N ARG A 62 -1.96 -6.85 -17.72
CA ARG A 62 -0.65 -6.16 -17.83
C ARG A 62 0.04 -5.95 -16.50
N ALA A 63 -0.69 -5.97 -15.40
CA ALA A 63 -0.11 -5.86 -14.06
C ALA A 63 -1.01 -6.48 -13.02
N VAL A 64 -0.40 -6.87 -11.91
CA VAL A 64 -1.09 -7.04 -10.62
C VAL A 64 -0.60 -5.95 -9.69
N PHE A 65 -1.55 -5.29 -9.01
CA PHE A 65 -1.27 -4.20 -8.07
C PHE A 65 -1.79 -4.54 -6.67
N GLY A 66 -1.01 -4.23 -5.65
CA GLY A 66 -1.47 -4.37 -4.26
C GLY A 66 -0.62 -3.63 -3.25
N GLU A 67 -1.12 -3.48 -2.02
CA GLU A 67 -0.36 -3.02 -0.88
C GLU A 67 0.29 -4.21 -0.16
N ILE A 68 1.54 -4.04 0.28
CA ILE A 68 2.25 -5.11 1.02
C ILE A 68 1.61 -5.36 2.37
N VAL A 69 1.22 -4.29 3.06
CA VAL A 69 0.37 -4.35 4.24
C VAL A 69 -0.81 -3.44 4.00
N GLY A 70 -1.98 -4.03 3.83
CA GLY A 70 -3.21 -3.31 3.55
C GLY A 70 -3.61 -2.36 4.67
N ASN A 71 -4.31 -1.28 4.34
CA ASN A 71 -4.76 -0.28 5.31
C ASN A 71 -6.23 0.07 5.04
N PRO A 72 -7.15 -0.25 5.97
CA PRO A 72 -6.90 -0.64 7.37
C PRO A 72 -6.98 -2.15 7.68
N ALA A 73 -7.20 -3.03 6.69
CA ALA A 73 -7.39 -4.46 6.92
C ALA A 73 -6.15 -5.16 7.51
N LEU A 74 -4.96 -4.63 7.29
CA LEU A 74 -3.67 -5.14 7.76
C LEU A 74 -3.35 -6.57 7.28
N ASN A 75 -3.97 -6.99 6.18
CA ASN A 75 -3.57 -8.20 5.47
C ASN A 75 -2.15 -8.03 4.92
N VAL A 76 -1.34 -9.06 5.03
CA VAL A 76 0.04 -9.06 4.53
C VAL A 76 0.12 -9.90 3.26
N MET A 77 0.63 -9.31 2.18
CA MET A 77 0.87 -10.00 0.91
C MET A 77 2.17 -10.81 0.98
N ASP A 78 2.14 -12.08 0.59
CA ASP A 78 3.38 -12.81 0.31
C ASP A 78 3.94 -12.36 -1.05
N VAL A 79 4.91 -11.46 -0.98
CA VAL A 79 5.51 -10.84 -2.18
C VAL A 79 6.25 -11.87 -3.01
N ARG A 80 6.97 -12.81 -2.37
CA ARG A 80 7.76 -13.83 -3.07
C ARG A 80 6.87 -14.79 -3.84
N GLU A 81 5.90 -15.40 -3.17
CA GLU A 81 4.99 -16.35 -3.80
C GLU A 81 4.21 -15.69 -4.95
N THR A 82 3.72 -14.48 -4.72
CA THR A 82 2.96 -13.73 -5.74
C THR A 82 3.82 -13.37 -6.95
N ALA A 83 5.03 -12.86 -6.74
CA ALA A 83 5.95 -12.48 -7.82
C ALA A 83 6.37 -13.71 -8.65
N ASP A 84 6.78 -14.80 -8.01
CA ASP A 84 7.20 -16.02 -8.68
C ASP A 84 6.07 -16.61 -9.57
N PHE A 85 4.83 -16.58 -9.06
CA PHE A 85 3.65 -16.99 -9.83
C PHE A 85 3.42 -16.09 -11.05
N LEU A 86 3.46 -14.77 -10.87
CA LEU A 86 3.19 -13.79 -11.93
C LEU A 86 4.29 -13.77 -12.99
N HIS A 87 5.54 -13.93 -12.63
CA HIS A 87 6.65 -14.01 -13.56
C HIS A 87 6.51 -15.20 -14.50
N GLY A 88 6.02 -16.35 -13.99
CA GLY A 88 5.67 -17.50 -14.82
C GLY A 88 4.56 -17.23 -15.85
N LYS A 89 3.79 -16.16 -15.68
CA LYS A 89 2.73 -15.70 -16.59
C LYS A 89 3.15 -14.48 -17.43
N GLY A 90 4.36 -13.95 -17.22
CA GLY A 90 4.86 -12.73 -17.88
C GLY A 90 4.12 -11.46 -17.48
N VAL A 91 3.63 -11.40 -16.24
CA VAL A 91 2.91 -10.25 -15.64
C VAL A 91 3.76 -9.66 -14.52
N PRO A 92 4.00 -8.35 -14.47
CA PRO A 92 4.74 -7.72 -13.38
C PRO A 92 3.87 -7.56 -12.13
N LEU A 93 4.54 -7.63 -10.98
CA LEU A 93 3.98 -7.26 -9.69
C LEU A 93 4.38 -5.81 -9.36
N ILE A 94 3.38 -4.95 -9.23
CA ILE A 94 3.53 -3.55 -8.79
C ILE A 94 2.98 -3.46 -7.36
N VAL A 95 3.80 -2.99 -6.43
CA VAL A 95 3.40 -2.95 -5.02
C VAL A 95 3.50 -1.54 -4.44
N ASP A 96 2.51 -1.17 -3.63
CA ASP A 96 2.64 -0.04 -2.72
C ASP A 96 3.25 -0.54 -1.39
N SER A 97 4.42 -0.02 -1.06
CA SER A 97 5.19 -0.36 0.13
C SER A 97 5.21 0.80 1.15
N THR A 98 4.20 1.67 1.09
CA THR A 98 4.12 2.85 1.97
C THR A 98 4.10 2.47 3.44
N THR A 99 3.31 1.46 3.83
CA THR A 99 3.14 1.03 5.22
C THR A 99 4.33 0.22 5.74
N SER A 100 4.95 -0.61 4.90
CA SER A 100 6.15 -1.39 5.25
C SER A 100 7.42 -0.56 5.23
N THR A 101 7.50 0.48 4.41
CA THR A 101 8.70 1.28 4.17
C THR A 101 9.89 0.45 3.67
N PRO A 102 10.96 1.03 3.14
CA PRO A 102 12.17 0.29 2.81
C PRO A 102 12.92 -0.24 4.06
N TYR A 103 12.49 0.15 5.27
CA TYR A 103 13.08 -0.32 6.53
C TYR A 103 12.59 -1.73 6.90
N LEU A 104 11.29 -2.01 6.78
CA LEU A 104 10.74 -3.33 7.12
C LEU A 104 10.93 -4.34 6.00
N LEU A 105 10.81 -3.89 4.74
CA LEU A 105 10.90 -4.75 3.57
C LEU A 105 11.50 -4.01 2.37
N ASN A 106 12.42 -4.67 1.67
CA ASN A 106 12.80 -4.29 0.31
C ASN A 106 12.09 -5.23 -0.67
N PRO A 107 10.94 -4.83 -1.26
CA PRO A 107 10.10 -5.74 -2.06
C PRO A 107 10.80 -6.28 -3.30
N ILE A 108 11.75 -5.53 -3.88
CA ILE A 108 12.53 -5.97 -5.05
C ILE A 108 13.34 -7.24 -4.76
N GLN A 109 13.85 -7.39 -3.55
CA GLN A 109 14.55 -8.63 -3.14
C GLN A 109 13.63 -9.83 -3.04
N TYR A 110 12.32 -9.59 -2.97
CA TYR A 110 11.26 -10.60 -2.95
C TYR A 110 10.57 -10.79 -4.32
N GLY A 111 11.04 -10.07 -5.36
CA GLY A 111 10.57 -10.26 -6.72
C GLY A 111 9.57 -9.20 -7.21
N ALA A 112 9.21 -8.21 -6.42
CA ALA A 112 8.40 -7.10 -6.93
C ALA A 112 9.15 -6.35 -8.05
N ASP A 113 8.43 -5.99 -9.11
CA ASP A 113 9.02 -5.37 -10.30
C ASP A 113 9.03 -3.85 -10.20
N VAL A 114 7.95 -3.27 -9.72
CA VAL A 114 7.83 -1.84 -9.47
C VAL A 114 7.31 -1.61 -8.06
N VAL A 115 7.98 -0.74 -7.33
CA VAL A 115 7.59 -0.36 -5.97
C VAL A 115 7.22 1.11 -5.95
N VAL A 116 6.09 1.42 -5.33
CA VAL A 116 5.68 2.80 -5.06
C VAL A 116 5.64 3.06 -3.55
N HIS A 117 5.96 4.29 -3.17
CA HIS A 117 5.75 4.77 -1.81
C HIS A 117 5.10 6.15 -1.86
N SER A 118 4.13 6.37 -0.99
CA SER A 118 3.78 7.72 -0.57
C SER A 118 4.85 8.20 0.41
N THR A 119 5.83 8.96 -0.10
CA THR A 119 6.90 9.50 0.74
C THR A 119 6.42 10.57 1.72
N SER A 120 5.15 11.01 1.57
CA SER A 120 4.43 11.87 2.53
C SER A 120 4.24 11.24 3.91
N LYS A 121 4.34 9.89 4.01
CA LYS A 121 4.01 9.12 5.21
C LYS A 121 5.27 8.88 6.05
N TYR A 122 5.60 7.65 6.34
CA TYR A 122 6.74 7.28 7.19
C TYR A 122 8.08 7.82 6.72
N ILE A 123 8.32 7.93 5.40
CA ILE A 123 9.58 8.45 4.85
C ILE A 123 9.79 9.89 5.29
N ASN A 124 8.79 10.75 5.15
CA ASN A 124 8.79 12.10 5.68
C ASN A 124 8.71 12.11 7.22
N GLY A 125 7.69 11.47 7.78
CA GLY A 125 7.48 11.29 9.23
C GLY A 125 6.87 12.48 9.96
N SER A 126 6.77 13.65 9.36
CA SER A 126 6.30 14.89 9.99
C SER A 126 4.93 15.35 9.47
N GLY A 127 4.47 14.79 8.35
CA GLY A 127 3.20 15.16 7.73
C GLY A 127 3.21 16.55 7.07
N ASP A 128 4.38 17.06 6.70
CA ASP A 128 4.61 18.41 6.18
C ASP A 128 4.97 18.45 4.68
N ALA A 129 5.04 17.28 4.01
CA ALA A 129 5.29 17.20 2.57
C ALA A 129 4.32 16.23 1.89
N ILE A 130 3.85 16.59 0.70
CA ILE A 130 3.09 15.69 -0.19
C ILE A 130 4.00 15.25 -1.31
N SER A 131 4.22 13.94 -1.43
CA SER A 131 5.22 13.39 -2.33
C SER A 131 5.03 11.90 -2.56
N GLY A 132 5.71 11.35 -3.58
CA GLY A 132 5.75 9.93 -3.87
C GLY A 132 6.98 9.57 -4.68
N ILE A 133 7.31 8.29 -4.71
CA ILE A 133 8.44 7.76 -5.48
C ILE A 133 8.04 6.48 -6.19
N ILE A 134 8.61 6.24 -7.36
CA ILE A 134 8.53 5.01 -8.13
C ILE A 134 9.94 4.43 -8.21
N ILE A 135 10.06 3.16 -7.88
CA ILE A 135 11.31 2.39 -7.93
C ILE A 135 11.09 1.21 -8.85
N ASP A 136 11.92 1.09 -9.87
CA ASP A 136 11.91 -0.03 -10.82
C ASP A 136 13.03 -1.00 -10.46
N SER A 137 12.72 -2.28 -10.40
CA SER A 137 13.72 -3.33 -10.17
C SER A 137 14.74 -3.43 -11.29
N GLY A 138 14.32 -3.10 -12.51
CA GLY A 138 15.09 -3.32 -13.75
C GLY A 138 15.22 -4.78 -14.13
N ASN A 139 14.51 -5.69 -13.46
CA ASN A 139 14.64 -7.14 -13.67
C ASN A 139 13.52 -7.73 -14.54
N PHE A 140 12.36 -7.05 -14.64
CA PHE A 140 11.24 -7.56 -15.43
C PHE A 140 11.51 -7.50 -16.93
N SER A 141 11.21 -8.60 -17.62
CA SER A 141 11.38 -8.69 -19.06
C SER A 141 10.12 -8.16 -19.78
N TRP A 142 10.18 -6.92 -20.23
CA TRP A 142 9.10 -6.26 -20.98
C TRP A 142 9.03 -6.82 -22.41
N SER A 143 8.32 -7.93 -22.63
CA SER A 143 8.16 -8.50 -23.97
C SER A 143 7.35 -7.55 -24.86
N PRO A 144 7.81 -7.24 -26.08
CA PRO A 144 7.10 -6.33 -26.99
C PRO A 144 5.72 -6.86 -27.44
N GLU A 145 5.54 -8.16 -27.41
CA GLU A 145 4.28 -8.83 -27.76
C GLU A 145 3.19 -8.51 -26.73
N ARG A 146 3.55 -8.56 -25.43
CA ARG A 146 2.63 -8.24 -24.36
C ARG A 146 2.60 -6.75 -24.00
N TYR A 147 3.73 -6.07 -24.14
CA TYR A 147 3.91 -4.64 -23.82
C TYR A 147 4.38 -3.86 -25.06
N PRO A 148 3.51 -3.67 -26.08
CA PRO A 148 3.91 -3.03 -27.33
C PRO A 148 4.46 -1.62 -27.14
N GLY A 149 3.96 -0.87 -26.12
CA GLY A 149 4.48 0.44 -25.74
C GLY A 149 5.92 0.44 -25.20
N MET A 150 6.48 -0.74 -24.87
CA MET A 150 7.86 -0.88 -24.41
C MET A 150 8.86 -1.18 -25.55
N LYS A 151 8.36 -1.47 -26.77
CA LYS A 151 9.19 -1.92 -27.89
C LYS A 151 10.39 -1.01 -28.20
N GLU A 152 10.16 0.29 -28.29
CA GLU A 152 11.21 1.27 -28.59
C GLU A 152 12.20 1.48 -27.44
N TYR A 153 11.78 1.14 -26.21
CA TYR A 153 12.56 1.31 -24.99
C TYR A 153 13.41 0.08 -24.65
N LYS A 154 13.18 -1.08 -25.30
CA LYS A 154 13.94 -2.32 -25.07
C LYS A 154 15.46 -2.12 -25.18
N LYS A 155 15.92 -1.21 -26.04
CA LYS A 155 17.34 -0.86 -26.22
C LYS A 155 18.01 -0.31 -24.95
N TYR A 156 17.25 0.16 -23.96
CA TYR A 156 17.76 0.68 -22.69
C TYR A 156 17.92 -0.42 -21.62
N GLY A 157 17.64 -1.69 -21.95
CA GLY A 157 17.80 -2.83 -21.05
C GLY A 157 17.04 -2.63 -19.74
N LYS A 158 17.73 -2.78 -18.61
CA LYS A 158 17.15 -2.65 -17.28
C LYS A 158 16.56 -1.26 -16.96
N PHE A 159 16.85 -0.25 -17.74
CA PHE A 159 16.30 1.10 -17.56
C PHE A 159 15.09 1.38 -18.46
N ALA A 160 14.63 0.40 -19.25
CA ALA A 160 13.55 0.58 -20.23
C ALA A 160 12.29 1.21 -19.63
N TYR A 161 11.85 0.70 -18.49
CA TYR A 161 10.67 1.20 -17.79
C TYR A 161 10.83 2.67 -17.33
N LEU A 162 11.95 2.99 -16.67
CA LEU A 162 12.22 4.36 -16.20
C LEU A 162 12.44 5.35 -17.32
N VAL A 163 13.10 4.94 -18.40
CA VAL A 163 13.32 5.82 -19.57
C VAL A 163 11.99 6.13 -20.24
N LYS A 164 11.12 5.12 -20.42
CA LYS A 164 9.77 5.34 -20.94
C LYS A 164 8.96 6.27 -20.03
N LEU A 165 8.96 6.01 -18.73
CA LEU A 165 8.26 6.81 -17.75
C LEU A 165 8.69 8.29 -17.82
N ARG A 166 10.00 8.55 -17.79
CA ARG A 166 10.57 9.91 -17.75
C ARG A 166 10.36 10.68 -19.05
N ASN A 167 10.56 10.03 -20.18
CA ASN A 167 10.43 10.67 -21.52
C ASN A 167 8.98 10.75 -21.99
N GLY A 168 8.10 9.97 -21.42
CA GLY A 168 6.69 9.86 -21.77
C GLY A 168 5.77 10.50 -20.72
N ILE A 169 5.00 9.64 -20.08
CA ILE A 169 3.84 10.04 -19.26
C ILE A 169 4.21 10.97 -18.10
N TRP A 170 5.31 10.74 -17.39
CA TRP A 170 5.73 11.60 -16.29
C TRP A 170 5.96 13.04 -16.74
N ARG A 171 6.76 13.22 -17.80
CA ARG A 171 7.02 14.55 -18.38
C ARG A 171 5.74 15.21 -18.89
N ASN A 172 4.89 14.43 -19.57
CA ASN A 172 3.73 14.97 -20.28
C ASN A 172 2.56 15.32 -19.34
N MET A 173 2.40 14.58 -18.24
CA MET A 173 1.37 14.83 -17.22
C MET A 173 1.84 15.75 -16.09
N GLY A 174 3.12 16.10 -16.05
CA GLY A 174 3.63 17.11 -15.13
C GLY A 174 3.71 16.69 -13.65
N GLY A 175 3.84 15.39 -13.36
CA GLY A 175 3.98 14.87 -11.99
C GLY A 175 5.31 15.27 -11.33
N CYS A 176 5.65 16.55 -11.31
CA CYS A 176 6.92 17.08 -10.81
C CYS A 176 6.86 17.34 -9.31
N LEU A 177 7.77 16.75 -8.54
CA LEU A 177 7.92 17.00 -7.12
C LEU A 177 8.52 18.38 -6.87
N ALA A 178 7.89 19.20 -6.01
CA ALA A 178 8.45 20.48 -5.58
C ALA A 178 9.78 20.28 -4.83
N PRO A 179 10.82 21.10 -5.12
CA PRO A 179 12.13 20.94 -4.47
C PRO A 179 12.08 20.99 -2.93
N MET A 180 11.21 21.81 -2.35
CA MET A 180 11.02 21.88 -0.90
C MET A 180 10.50 20.54 -0.35
N ASN A 181 9.52 19.90 -1.02
CA ASN A 181 9.00 18.60 -0.58
C ASN A 181 10.08 17.51 -0.70
N ALA A 182 10.94 17.57 -1.74
CA ALA A 182 12.08 16.66 -1.85
C ALA A 182 13.06 16.85 -0.70
N TYR A 183 13.38 18.09 -0.35
CA TYR A 183 14.27 18.44 0.77
C TYR A 183 13.72 17.92 2.11
N LEU A 184 12.44 18.17 2.41
CA LEU A 184 11.80 17.68 3.64
C LEU A 184 11.80 16.15 3.72
N ASN A 185 11.62 15.45 2.60
CA ASN A 185 11.74 14.00 2.57
C ASN A 185 13.16 13.50 2.83
N ILE A 186 14.18 14.19 2.31
CA ILE A 186 15.59 13.85 2.57
C ILE A 186 15.89 13.95 4.07
N ILE A 187 15.46 15.05 4.71
CA ILE A 187 15.58 15.20 6.17
C ILE A 187 14.86 14.07 6.91
N GLY A 188 13.61 13.77 6.50
CA GLY A 188 12.84 12.67 7.10
C GLY A 188 13.51 11.31 6.97
N MET A 189 14.15 11.02 5.84
CA MET A 189 14.86 9.76 5.62
C MET A 189 16.06 9.55 6.56
N GLU A 190 16.74 10.61 7.00
CA GLU A 190 17.89 10.51 7.91
C GLU A 190 17.53 9.80 9.22
N THR A 191 16.28 9.91 9.67
CA THR A 191 15.81 9.29 10.92
C THR A 191 14.85 8.12 10.70
N LEU A 192 14.61 7.70 9.44
CA LEU A 192 13.59 6.70 9.11
C LEU A 192 13.79 5.40 9.92
N GLY A 193 15.00 4.86 9.96
CA GLY A 193 15.29 3.62 10.68
C GLY A 193 15.00 3.72 12.18
N LEU A 194 15.43 4.80 12.81
CA LEU A 194 15.18 5.05 14.24
C LEU A 194 13.68 5.21 14.53
N ARG A 195 12.96 5.93 13.68
CA ARG A 195 11.51 6.10 13.83
C ARG A 195 10.75 4.80 13.63
N MET A 196 11.06 4.06 12.56
CA MET A 196 10.40 2.78 12.28
C MET A 196 10.63 1.77 13.39
N GLU A 197 11.86 1.66 13.92
CA GLU A 197 12.14 0.82 15.08
C GLU A 197 11.25 1.19 16.27
N ARG A 198 11.15 2.47 16.60
CA ARG A 198 10.39 2.95 17.73
C ARG A 198 8.88 2.75 17.54
N VAL A 199 8.32 3.19 16.40
CA VAL A 199 6.86 3.13 16.18
C VAL A 199 6.36 1.69 16.05
N CYS A 200 7.13 0.78 15.45
CA CYS A 200 6.77 -0.63 15.38
C CYS A 200 6.77 -1.29 16.77
N ASN A 201 7.79 -1.02 17.59
CA ASN A 201 7.84 -1.51 18.96
C ASN A 201 6.69 -0.95 19.81
N ASN A 202 6.36 0.34 19.66
CA ASN A 202 5.24 0.95 20.34
C ASN A 202 3.90 0.32 19.91
N ALA A 203 3.72 0.09 18.60
CA ALA A 203 2.52 -0.53 18.04
C ALA A 203 2.34 -1.96 18.56
N PHE A 204 3.39 -2.76 18.56
CA PHE A 204 3.35 -4.14 19.05
C PHE A 204 3.00 -4.20 20.54
N ARG A 205 3.66 -3.38 21.38
CA ARG A 205 3.35 -3.30 22.81
C ARG A 205 1.92 -2.83 23.07
N LEU A 206 1.44 -1.87 22.29
CA LEU A 206 0.05 -1.40 22.39
C LEU A 206 -0.92 -2.50 21.99
N ALA A 207 -0.67 -3.21 20.88
CA ALA A 207 -1.50 -4.33 20.42
C ALA A 207 -1.60 -5.42 21.49
N GLN A 208 -0.46 -5.86 22.07
CA GLN A 208 -0.43 -6.84 23.16
C GLN A 208 -1.16 -6.38 24.43
N ALA A 209 -1.14 -5.10 24.74
CA ALA A 209 -1.85 -4.56 25.90
C ALA A 209 -3.35 -4.52 25.66
N LEU A 210 -3.77 -4.12 24.46
CA LEU A 210 -5.18 -4.04 24.07
C LEU A 210 -5.82 -5.43 23.92
N GLU A 211 -5.09 -6.43 23.45
CA GLU A 211 -5.57 -7.81 23.29
C GLU A 211 -5.99 -8.44 24.65
N LYS A 212 -5.46 -7.93 25.77
CA LYS A 212 -5.81 -8.39 27.11
C LYS A 212 -7.10 -7.77 27.66
N LEU A 213 -7.68 -6.80 26.95
CA LEU A 213 -8.89 -6.11 27.41
C LEU A 213 -10.14 -6.85 26.94
N GLU A 214 -11.06 -7.10 27.86
CA GLU A 214 -12.35 -7.72 27.55
C GLU A 214 -13.19 -6.83 26.60
N GLY A 215 -13.80 -7.46 25.62
CA GLY A 215 -14.68 -6.79 24.65
C GLY A 215 -13.96 -5.90 23.64
N VAL A 216 -12.64 -6.08 23.48
CA VAL A 216 -11.83 -5.46 22.41
C VAL A 216 -11.21 -6.57 21.57
N SER A 217 -11.41 -6.52 20.25
CA SER A 217 -10.67 -7.36 19.31
C SER A 217 -9.59 -6.53 18.64
N VAL A 218 -8.38 -7.04 18.60
CA VAL A 218 -7.20 -6.33 18.04
C VAL A 218 -6.74 -7.03 16.77
N ASN A 219 -6.49 -6.25 15.73
CA ASN A 219 -5.87 -6.72 14.51
C ASN A 219 -4.50 -6.03 14.35
N TYR A 220 -3.44 -6.83 14.37
CA TYR A 220 -2.06 -6.39 14.16
C TYR A 220 -1.23 -7.57 13.64
N PRO A 221 -0.47 -7.42 12.53
CA PRO A 221 0.12 -8.56 11.83
C PRO A 221 1.04 -9.44 12.66
N LEU A 222 1.73 -8.90 13.66
CA LEU A 222 2.72 -9.64 14.47
C LEU A 222 2.14 -10.26 15.75
N LEU A 223 0.84 -10.12 16.05
CA LEU A 223 0.22 -10.86 17.15
C LEU A 223 0.17 -12.35 16.82
N GLU A 224 0.36 -13.23 17.81
CA GLU A 224 0.23 -14.68 17.64
C GLU A 224 -1.18 -15.10 17.17
N SER A 225 -2.20 -14.30 17.53
CA SER A 225 -3.58 -14.47 17.08
C SER A 225 -3.82 -14.06 15.62
N SER A 226 -2.86 -13.40 14.97
CA SER A 226 -2.98 -12.95 13.59
C SER A 226 -2.73 -14.10 12.59
N PRO A 227 -3.58 -14.26 11.55
CA PRO A 227 -3.30 -15.22 10.47
C PRO A 227 -2.05 -14.88 9.67
N TYR A 228 -1.51 -13.68 9.84
CA TYR A 228 -0.30 -13.19 9.15
C TYR A 228 0.95 -13.22 10.02
N HIS A 229 0.89 -13.76 11.24
CA HIS A 229 2.01 -13.73 12.20
C HIS A 229 3.31 -14.25 11.60
N GLU A 230 3.33 -15.49 11.08
CA GLU A 230 4.51 -16.11 10.52
C GLU A 230 5.06 -15.35 9.30
N LEU A 231 4.16 -14.89 8.42
CA LEU A 231 4.54 -14.12 7.23
C LEU A 231 5.12 -12.75 7.62
N ALA A 232 4.50 -12.06 8.58
CA ALA A 232 4.99 -10.78 9.07
C ALA A 232 6.36 -10.92 9.73
N GLU A 233 6.55 -11.94 10.56
CA GLU A 233 7.84 -12.24 11.20
C GLU A 233 8.93 -12.48 10.15
N LYS A 234 8.64 -13.32 9.17
CA LYS A 234 9.59 -13.68 8.10
C LYS A 234 9.88 -12.53 7.13
N GLN A 235 8.84 -11.82 6.67
CA GLN A 235 8.94 -10.87 5.56
C GLN A 235 9.16 -9.43 6.01
N LEU A 236 8.64 -9.03 7.18
CA LEU A 236 8.69 -7.66 7.67
C LEU A 236 9.77 -7.45 8.75
N SER A 237 10.89 -8.16 8.66
CA SER A 237 12.03 -8.04 9.58
C SER A 237 11.65 -8.26 11.05
N GLY A 238 10.73 -9.20 11.34
CA GLY A 238 10.26 -9.49 12.68
C GLY A 238 9.40 -8.39 13.29
N LYS A 239 8.73 -7.57 12.46
CA LYS A 239 7.90 -6.44 12.89
C LYS A 239 6.53 -6.50 12.20
N GLY A 240 5.52 -5.83 12.78
CA GLY A 240 4.16 -5.80 12.24
C GLY A 240 3.75 -4.46 11.62
N GLY A 241 4.68 -3.51 11.50
CA GLY A 241 4.37 -2.15 11.09
C GLY A 241 3.92 -1.26 12.26
N ALA A 242 3.40 -0.08 11.94
CA ALA A 242 3.01 0.91 12.96
C ALA A 242 1.50 1.24 12.95
N ILE A 243 0.70 0.43 12.28
CA ILE A 243 -0.76 0.56 12.26
C ILE A 243 -1.36 -0.66 12.95
N LEU A 244 -2.35 -0.42 13.81
CA LEU A 244 -3.23 -1.46 14.32
C LEU A 244 -4.68 -1.03 14.20
N THR A 245 -5.59 -1.99 14.13
CA THR A 245 -7.02 -1.73 14.22
C THR A 245 -7.63 -2.49 15.37
N ILE A 246 -8.68 -1.91 15.97
CA ILE A 246 -9.45 -2.54 17.03
C ILE A 246 -10.94 -2.49 16.71
N ARG A 247 -11.67 -3.51 17.17
CA ARG A 247 -13.12 -3.54 17.19
C ARG A 247 -13.56 -3.17 18.60
N ALA A 248 -14.36 -2.11 18.72
CA ALA A 248 -14.81 -1.59 20.02
C ALA A 248 -16.14 -2.20 20.50
N GLY A 249 -16.76 -3.05 19.69
CA GLY A 249 -18.03 -3.74 19.96
C GLY A 249 -19.28 -2.92 19.60
N SER A 250 -19.18 -1.60 19.45
CA SER A 250 -20.20 -0.76 18.84
C SER A 250 -19.64 0.58 18.38
N LYS A 251 -20.36 1.25 17.47
CA LYS A 251 -20.02 2.59 16.95
C LYS A 251 -19.94 3.64 18.07
N GLU A 252 -20.89 3.60 19.00
CA GLU A 252 -20.95 4.52 20.14
C GLU A 252 -19.73 4.35 21.05
N ARG A 253 -19.32 3.11 21.30
CA ARG A 253 -18.11 2.81 22.08
C ARG A 253 -16.85 3.28 21.35
N ALA A 254 -16.78 3.09 20.02
CA ALA A 254 -15.69 3.58 19.21
C ALA A 254 -15.56 5.11 19.30
N TYR A 255 -16.65 5.84 19.12
CA TYR A 255 -16.65 7.30 19.26
C TYR A 255 -16.33 7.76 20.68
N LYS A 256 -16.90 7.10 21.70
CA LYS A 256 -16.59 7.42 23.07
C LYS A 256 -15.11 7.24 23.39
N LEU A 257 -14.49 6.15 22.90
CA LEU A 257 -13.07 5.90 23.08
C LEU A 257 -12.24 7.00 22.41
N ILE A 258 -12.46 7.25 21.11
CA ILE A 258 -11.71 8.25 20.34
C ILE A 258 -11.79 9.63 21.01
N ASN A 259 -12.98 10.04 21.43
CA ASN A 259 -13.21 11.38 22.02
C ASN A 259 -12.61 11.55 23.42
N HIS A 260 -12.26 10.46 24.11
CA HIS A 260 -11.63 10.51 25.45
C HIS A 260 -10.11 10.46 25.39
N LEU A 261 -9.50 10.21 24.21
CA LEU A 261 -8.05 10.21 24.08
C LEU A 261 -7.48 11.63 24.19
N LYS A 262 -6.51 11.82 25.10
CA LYS A 262 -5.94 13.15 25.38
C LYS A 262 -4.68 13.46 24.56
N TYR A 263 -3.84 12.45 24.32
CA TYR A 263 -2.53 12.61 23.69
C TYR A 263 -2.52 12.20 22.21
N VAL A 264 -3.51 11.43 21.78
CA VAL A 264 -3.66 10.97 20.40
C VAL A 264 -4.41 12.02 19.60
N LYS A 265 -3.98 12.28 18.36
CA LYS A 265 -4.63 13.23 17.47
C LYS A 265 -5.64 12.54 16.56
N ILE A 266 -6.81 13.12 16.40
CA ILE A 266 -7.80 12.66 15.43
C ILE A 266 -7.38 13.21 14.06
N ALA A 267 -6.84 12.34 13.20
CA ALA A 267 -6.41 12.71 11.84
C ALA A 267 -6.35 11.47 10.94
N THR A 268 -6.73 11.64 9.68
CA THR A 268 -6.78 10.56 8.68
C THR A 268 -5.40 10.10 8.18
N ASN A 269 -4.32 10.81 8.53
CA ASN A 269 -2.97 10.49 8.10
C ASN A 269 -2.42 9.21 8.79
N ILE A 270 -1.27 8.74 8.31
CA ILE A 270 -0.48 7.64 8.89
C ILE A 270 1.01 8.00 8.79
N GLY A 271 1.86 7.32 9.56
CA GLY A 271 3.31 7.47 9.44
C GLY A 271 3.88 8.75 10.05
N ASP A 272 3.09 9.46 10.83
CA ASP A 272 3.51 10.63 11.59
C ASP A 272 4.22 10.20 12.89
N VAL A 273 5.13 11.01 13.39
CA VAL A 273 5.79 10.81 14.71
C VAL A 273 4.78 10.94 15.86
N ARG A 274 3.62 11.52 15.62
CA ARG A 274 2.50 11.58 16.59
C ARG A 274 1.58 10.38 16.38
N THR A 275 1.04 9.85 17.45
CA THR A 275 -0.01 8.83 17.36
C THR A 275 -1.32 9.47 16.86
N LEU A 276 -1.88 8.87 15.80
CA LEU A 276 -3.10 9.32 15.16
C LEU A 276 -4.18 8.26 15.26
N VAL A 277 -5.44 8.69 15.37
CA VAL A 277 -6.60 7.81 15.45
C VAL A 277 -7.72 8.29 14.54
N ILE A 278 -8.44 7.34 13.94
CA ILE A 278 -9.69 7.60 13.22
C ILE A 278 -10.70 6.48 13.44
N HIS A 279 -11.95 6.79 13.12
CA HIS A 279 -13.01 5.83 12.84
C HIS A 279 -13.13 5.68 11.32
N PRO A 280 -12.61 4.62 10.69
CA PRO A 280 -12.50 4.52 9.22
C PRO A 280 -13.85 4.65 8.52
N ALA A 281 -14.88 3.98 9.02
CA ALA A 281 -16.21 3.97 8.40
C ALA A 281 -16.84 5.36 8.25
N SER A 282 -16.58 6.29 9.19
CA SER A 282 -17.11 7.67 9.12
C SER A 282 -16.12 8.70 8.59
N THR A 283 -14.96 8.28 8.09
CA THR A 283 -13.93 9.18 7.58
C THR A 283 -13.48 8.76 6.18
N ILE A 284 -12.50 7.90 6.08
CA ILE A 284 -11.89 7.51 4.79
C ILE A 284 -12.77 6.58 3.94
N TYR A 285 -13.81 5.96 4.54
CA TYR A 285 -14.76 5.08 3.85
C TYR A 285 -16.20 5.62 3.86
N ILE A 286 -16.38 6.92 4.16
CA ILE A 286 -17.73 7.52 4.32
C ILE A 286 -18.61 7.44 3.05
N HIS A 287 -17.98 7.32 1.88
CA HIS A 287 -18.67 7.20 0.59
C HIS A 287 -18.68 5.77 0.04
N SER A 288 -18.11 4.81 0.77
CA SER A 288 -18.05 3.41 0.36
C SER A 288 -19.36 2.68 0.68
N THR A 289 -19.69 1.66 -0.12
CA THR A 289 -20.82 0.78 0.19
C THR A 289 -20.50 -0.13 1.39
N PRO A 290 -21.51 -0.68 2.07
CA PRO A 290 -21.27 -1.63 3.18
C PRO A 290 -20.42 -2.82 2.75
N GLU A 291 -20.63 -3.35 1.55
CA GLU A 291 -19.89 -4.48 0.98
C GLU A 291 -18.42 -4.11 0.77
N ALA A 292 -18.14 -2.94 0.19
CA ALA A 292 -16.77 -2.46 0.00
C ALA A 292 -16.06 -2.19 1.33
N MET A 293 -16.79 -1.73 2.36
CA MET A 293 -16.23 -1.59 3.70
C MET A 293 -15.86 -2.94 4.31
N GLU A 294 -16.73 -3.93 4.20
CA GLU A 294 -16.48 -5.28 4.72
C GLU A 294 -15.28 -5.93 4.03
N GLU A 295 -15.17 -5.84 2.71
CA GLU A 295 -14.01 -6.31 1.94
C GLU A 295 -12.70 -5.63 2.38
N ALA A 296 -12.76 -4.34 2.74
CA ALA A 296 -11.63 -3.59 3.27
C ALA A 296 -11.37 -3.85 4.77
N GLY A 297 -12.14 -4.74 5.43
CA GLY A 297 -12.03 -5.02 6.87
C GLY A 297 -12.47 -3.85 7.75
N VAL A 298 -13.37 -3.00 7.25
CA VAL A 298 -13.90 -1.83 7.94
C VAL A 298 -15.32 -2.10 8.40
N TYR A 299 -15.55 -1.95 9.69
CA TYR A 299 -16.85 -2.13 10.33
C TYR A 299 -17.23 -0.88 11.13
N ASP A 300 -18.51 -0.76 11.49
CA ASP A 300 -19.03 0.40 12.25
C ASP A 300 -18.38 0.62 13.62
N ASP A 301 -17.69 -0.38 14.16
CA ASP A 301 -16.98 -0.30 15.44
C ASP A 301 -15.45 -0.32 15.28
N THR A 302 -14.95 -0.24 14.05
CA THR A 302 -13.52 -0.25 13.78
C THR A 302 -12.87 1.09 14.13
N ILE A 303 -11.77 1.03 14.86
CA ILE A 303 -10.88 2.16 15.13
C ILE A 303 -9.51 1.81 14.55
N ARG A 304 -8.94 2.70 13.72
CA ARG A 304 -7.56 2.58 13.24
C ARG A 304 -6.66 3.50 14.05
N ILE A 305 -5.55 2.96 14.53
CA ILE A 305 -4.50 3.69 15.24
C ILE A 305 -3.21 3.61 14.43
N SER A 306 -2.69 4.76 14.02
CA SER A 306 -1.33 4.90 13.48
C SER A 306 -0.42 5.37 14.60
N VAL A 307 0.43 4.47 15.09
CA VAL A 307 1.24 4.68 16.29
C VAL A 307 2.48 5.51 15.96
N GLY A 308 2.72 6.52 16.80
CA GLY A 308 3.91 7.37 16.75
C GLY A 308 5.00 6.93 17.75
#